data_5df7ff84751fe970d647c737c2053da9
#
_entry.id   5df7ff84751fe970d647c737c2053da9
#
_cell.length_a   1.000
_cell.length_b   1.000
_cell.length_c   1.000
_cell.angle_alpha   90.00
_cell.angle_beta   90.00
_cell.angle_gamma   90.00
#
_symmetry.space_group_name_H-M   'P 1'
#
loop_
_entity.id
_entity.type
_entity.pdbx_description
1 polymer ?
#
loop_
_entity_poly.entity_id
_entity_poly.type
_entity_poly.pdbx_seq_one_letter_code
_entity_poly.pdbx_strand_id
1 'polypeptide(L)'
;MSPIILVLNGPNLNLLGTREPATYGHETLADISALCGRAAEEFGLAVEFRQTNHEGELLDWIHAARGRCAGIVINPAAWTHTSVAIRDALVASELPVIEVHLSNVHAREPFRHHSFVSAIATAVMAGFGSHGYRLALEHFSQRLKG
;
A
#
# COMPACT_ATOMS: atom_id res chain seq x y z
N MET A 1 -21.76 -9.24 1.11
CA MET A 1 -21.00 -7.97 1.10
C MET A 1 -19.60 -8.20 0.59
N SER A 2 -19.07 -7.27 -0.15
CA SER A 2 -17.70 -7.38 -0.67
C SER A 2 -16.68 -7.23 0.45
N PRO A 3 -15.63 -8.07 0.46
CA PRO A 3 -14.53 -7.90 1.41
C PRO A 3 -13.86 -6.54 1.21
N ILE A 4 -13.48 -5.90 2.31
CA ILE A 4 -12.86 -4.58 2.30
C ILE A 4 -11.34 -4.73 2.33
N ILE A 5 -10.66 -4.12 1.37
CA ILE A 5 -9.20 -3.99 1.38
C ILE A 5 -8.87 -2.54 1.70
N LEU A 6 -8.11 -2.35 2.77
CA LEU A 6 -7.62 -1.03 3.15
C LEU A 6 -6.35 -0.75 2.35
N VAL A 7 -6.37 0.33 1.55
CA VAL A 7 -5.21 0.75 0.76
C VAL A 7 -4.63 2.00 1.39
N LEU A 8 -3.43 1.86 1.93
CA LEU A 8 -2.75 2.91 2.71
C LEU A 8 -1.55 3.46 1.96
N ASN A 9 -1.42 4.77 2.01
CA ASN A 9 -0.35 5.50 1.33
C ASN A 9 0.32 6.46 2.30
N GLY A 10 1.64 6.41 2.35
CA GLY A 10 2.47 7.15 3.29
C GLY A 10 2.85 8.56 2.83
N PRO A 11 3.91 9.13 3.44
CA PRO A 11 4.25 10.53 3.29
C PRO A 11 4.64 10.88 1.87
N ASN A 12 4.32 12.11 1.47
CA ASN A 12 4.67 12.72 0.20
C ASN A 12 3.95 12.12 -1.02
N LEU A 13 3.18 11.04 -0.87
CA LEU A 13 2.44 10.47 -2.00
C LEU A 13 1.32 11.39 -2.50
N ASN A 14 0.87 12.32 -1.66
CA ASN A 14 -0.03 13.39 -2.08
C ASN A 14 0.57 14.31 -3.14
N LEU A 15 1.90 14.30 -3.28
CA LEU A 15 2.61 15.14 -4.25
C LEU A 15 2.86 14.44 -5.59
N LEU A 16 2.36 13.22 -5.77
CA LEU A 16 2.52 12.49 -7.04
C LEU A 16 1.99 13.31 -8.21
N GLY A 17 2.72 13.24 -9.33
CA GLY A 17 2.41 14.02 -10.52
C GLY A 17 3.16 15.35 -10.59
N THR A 18 3.64 15.86 -9.44
CA THR A 18 4.36 17.14 -9.35
C THR A 18 5.78 16.98 -8.83
N ARG A 19 6.09 15.84 -8.17
CA ARG A 19 7.38 15.58 -7.53
C ARG A 19 8.14 14.50 -8.30
N GLU A 20 9.39 14.78 -8.65
CA GLU A 20 10.32 13.84 -9.30
C GLU A 20 9.67 13.05 -10.45
N PRO A 21 9.18 13.72 -11.53
CA PRO A 21 8.49 13.02 -12.62
C PRO A 21 9.33 11.93 -13.29
N ALA A 22 10.67 12.10 -13.29
CA ALA A 22 11.57 11.09 -13.86
C ALA A 22 11.53 9.76 -13.09
N THR A 23 11.20 9.79 -11.78
CA THR A 23 11.11 8.61 -10.94
C THR A 23 9.68 8.06 -10.85
N TYR A 24 8.69 8.95 -10.68
CA TYR A 24 7.31 8.58 -10.35
C TYR A 24 6.32 8.84 -11.48
N GLY A 25 6.75 9.54 -12.58
CA GLY A 25 5.86 9.90 -13.68
C GLY A 25 4.93 11.07 -13.34
N HIS A 26 3.88 11.24 -14.16
CA HIS A 26 2.91 12.33 -14.03
C HIS A 26 1.58 11.89 -13.42
N GLU A 27 1.42 10.61 -13.13
CA GLU A 27 0.22 10.06 -12.53
C GLU A 27 0.04 10.61 -11.12
N THR A 28 -1.18 11.04 -10.79
CA THR A 28 -1.50 11.59 -9.47
C THR A 28 -1.99 10.50 -8.52
N LEU A 29 -2.03 10.81 -7.23
CA LEU A 29 -2.61 9.90 -6.24
C LEU A 29 -4.12 9.69 -6.51
N ALA A 30 -4.82 10.72 -7.00
CA ALA A 30 -6.23 10.59 -7.40
C ALA A 30 -6.40 9.58 -8.53
N ASP A 31 -5.46 9.56 -9.50
CA ASP A 31 -5.47 8.57 -10.58
C ASP A 31 -5.29 7.15 -10.03
N ILE A 32 -4.42 6.98 -9.06
CA ILE A 32 -4.19 5.68 -8.42
C ILE A 32 -5.42 5.25 -7.62
N SER A 33 -6.06 6.18 -6.91
CA SER A 33 -7.30 5.90 -6.19
C SER A 33 -8.40 5.41 -7.14
N ALA A 34 -8.54 6.07 -8.28
CA ALA A 34 -9.51 5.68 -9.29
C ALA A 34 -9.19 4.29 -9.88
N LEU A 35 -7.92 4.01 -10.12
CA LEU A 35 -7.46 2.69 -10.58
C LEU A 35 -7.83 1.60 -9.57
N CYS A 36 -7.61 1.85 -8.28
CA CYS A 36 -7.96 0.91 -7.23
C CYS A 36 -9.48 0.67 -7.17
N GLY A 37 -10.28 1.73 -7.34
CA GLY A 37 -11.73 1.62 -7.36
C GLY A 37 -12.22 0.73 -8.52
N ARG A 38 -11.67 0.94 -9.71
CA ARG A 38 -12.02 0.11 -10.88
C ARG A 38 -11.59 -1.35 -10.70
N ALA A 39 -10.38 -1.56 -10.18
CA ALA A 39 -9.89 -2.90 -9.93
C ALA A 39 -10.72 -3.63 -8.88
N ALA A 40 -11.08 -2.95 -7.80
CA ALA A 40 -11.93 -3.53 -6.76
C ALA A 40 -13.29 -3.97 -7.33
N GLU A 41 -13.92 -3.13 -8.14
CA GLU A 41 -15.17 -3.45 -8.79
C GLU A 41 -15.04 -4.70 -9.66
N GLU A 42 -13.99 -4.76 -10.47
CA GLU A 42 -13.71 -5.91 -11.34
C GLU A 42 -13.48 -7.20 -10.53
N PHE A 43 -12.80 -7.11 -9.40
CA PHE A 43 -12.41 -8.28 -8.59
C PHE A 43 -13.38 -8.62 -7.48
N GLY A 44 -14.51 -7.92 -7.37
CA GLY A 44 -15.50 -8.20 -6.34
C GLY A 44 -15.09 -7.78 -4.94
N LEU A 45 -14.28 -6.74 -4.83
CA LEU A 45 -13.78 -6.19 -3.56
C LEU A 45 -14.37 -4.80 -3.32
N ALA A 46 -14.29 -4.35 -2.07
CA ALA A 46 -14.46 -2.95 -1.72
C ALA A 46 -13.10 -2.39 -1.31
N VAL A 47 -12.81 -1.14 -1.64
CA VAL A 47 -11.54 -0.49 -1.30
C VAL A 47 -11.81 0.74 -0.45
N GLU A 48 -11.06 0.88 0.64
CA GLU A 48 -10.90 2.13 1.36
C GLU A 48 -9.50 2.65 1.06
N PHE A 49 -9.42 3.74 0.33
CA PHE A 49 -8.16 4.33 -0.11
C PHE A 49 -7.85 5.57 0.74
N ARG A 50 -6.70 5.57 1.40
CA ARG A 50 -6.30 6.64 2.32
C ARG A 50 -4.85 7.00 2.14
N GLN A 51 -4.52 8.26 2.43
CA GLN A 51 -3.15 8.77 2.41
C GLN A 51 -2.97 9.74 3.58
N THR A 52 -1.80 9.70 4.21
CA THR A 52 -1.46 10.67 5.25
C THR A 52 0.05 10.91 5.29
N ASN A 53 0.41 12.11 5.75
CA ASN A 53 1.78 12.48 6.09
C ASN A 53 2.03 12.33 7.61
N HIS A 54 1.05 11.85 8.37
CA HIS A 54 1.14 11.71 9.83
C HIS A 54 1.19 10.22 10.19
N GLU A 55 2.33 9.79 10.70
CA GLU A 55 2.55 8.37 11.01
C GLU A 55 1.54 7.85 12.03
N GLY A 56 1.23 8.63 13.06
CA GLY A 56 0.24 8.25 14.08
C GLY A 56 -1.15 8.01 13.50
N GLU A 57 -1.55 8.81 12.53
CA GLU A 57 -2.82 8.62 11.84
C GLU A 57 -2.85 7.30 11.08
N LEU A 58 -1.75 6.97 10.40
CA LEU A 58 -1.63 5.70 9.69
C LEU A 58 -1.76 4.52 10.65
N LEU A 59 -1.12 4.61 11.82
CA LEU A 59 -1.23 3.58 12.86
C LEU A 59 -2.67 3.39 13.31
N ASP A 60 -3.39 4.48 13.53
CA ASP A 60 -4.78 4.42 13.97
C ASP A 60 -5.67 3.76 12.92
N TRP A 61 -5.44 4.03 11.64
CA TRP A 61 -6.17 3.37 10.56
C TRP A 61 -5.90 1.85 10.52
N ILE A 62 -4.64 1.46 10.74
CA ILE A 62 -4.28 0.03 10.79
C ILE A 62 -4.98 -0.65 11.97
N HIS A 63 -4.98 -0.01 13.14
CA HIS A 63 -5.66 -0.55 14.31
C HIS A 63 -7.16 -0.74 14.07
N ALA A 64 -7.80 0.23 13.41
CA ALA A 64 -9.22 0.17 13.12
C ALA A 64 -9.60 -0.89 12.08
N ALA A 65 -8.65 -1.36 11.29
CA ALA A 65 -8.89 -2.35 10.24
C ALA A 65 -9.05 -3.77 10.81
N ARG A 66 -8.48 -4.05 11.97
CA ARG A 66 -8.55 -5.38 12.59
C ARG A 66 -10.01 -5.78 12.82
N GLY A 67 -10.38 -6.97 12.38
CA GLY A 67 -11.74 -7.49 12.52
C GLY A 67 -12.76 -6.86 11.56
N ARG A 68 -12.35 -5.91 10.74
CA ARG A 68 -13.24 -5.19 9.80
C ARG A 68 -12.83 -5.39 8.35
N CYS A 69 -11.54 -5.30 8.06
CA CYS A 69 -11.02 -5.45 6.71
C CYS A 69 -10.52 -6.87 6.47
N ALA A 70 -10.44 -7.27 5.21
CA ALA A 70 -9.92 -8.59 4.81
C ALA A 70 -8.42 -8.57 4.52
N GLY A 71 -7.84 -7.40 4.31
CA GLY A 71 -6.42 -7.25 4.03
C GLY A 71 -6.02 -5.80 3.89
N ILE A 72 -4.70 -5.59 3.82
CA ILE A 72 -4.10 -4.27 3.69
C ILE A 72 -3.13 -4.28 2.51
N VAL A 73 -3.29 -3.30 1.61
CA VAL A 73 -2.27 -2.91 0.63
C VAL A 73 -1.63 -1.65 1.18
N ILE A 74 -0.33 -1.66 1.35
CA ILE A 74 0.36 -0.50 1.90
C ILE A 74 1.54 -0.07 1.03
N ASN A 75 1.55 1.21 0.66
CA ASN A 75 2.72 1.89 0.15
C ASN A 75 3.21 2.82 1.26
N PRO A 76 4.14 2.36 2.12
CA PRO A 76 4.59 3.17 3.25
C PRO A 76 5.47 4.34 2.83
N ALA A 77 5.89 4.39 1.57
CA ALA A 77 6.85 5.38 1.08
C ALA A 77 8.10 5.36 1.97
N ALA A 78 8.60 6.52 2.40
CA ALA A 78 9.82 6.59 3.20
C ALA A 78 9.72 5.87 4.55
N TRP A 79 8.53 5.72 5.11
CA TRP A 79 8.37 5.04 6.40
C TRP A 79 8.73 3.55 6.35
N THR A 80 8.77 2.95 5.17
CA THR A 80 9.19 1.55 5.05
C THR A 80 10.62 1.35 5.54
N HIS A 81 11.46 2.41 5.43
CA HIS A 81 12.88 2.38 5.80
C HIS A 81 13.11 2.77 7.27
N THR A 82 12.11 3.28 7.98
CA THR A 82 12.30 3.91 9.28
C THR A 82 11.34 3.45 10.38
N SER A 83 10.17 2.91 10.02
CA SER A 83 9.11 2.74 11.02
C SER A 83 8.96 1.31 11.51
N VAL A 84 9.50 1.04 12.68
CA VAL A 84 9.20 -0.17 13.45
C VAL A 84 7.75 -0.12 13.95
N ALA A 85 7.23 1.08 14.27
CA ALA A 85 5.86 1.23 14.75
C ALA A 85 4.82 0.76 13.73
N ILE A 86 5.00 1.09 12.45
CA ILE A 86 4.11 0.62 11.38
C ILE A 86 4.21 -0.91 11.26
N ARG A 87 5.43 -1.45 11.28
CA ARG A 87 5.62 -2.90 11.25
C ARG A 87 4.83 -3.59 12.38
N ASP A 88 4.95 -3.07 13.60
CA ASP A 88 4.29 -3.66 14.76
C ASP A 88 2.76 -3.54 14.66
N ALA A 89 2.25 -2.42 14.17
CA ALA A 89 0.82 -2.23 13.97
C ALA A 89 0.26 -3.22 12.93
N LEU A 90 0.98 -3.43 11.84
CA LEU A 90 0.57 -4.38 10.80
C LEU A 90 0.50 -5.81 11.35
N VAL A 91 1.50 -6.22 12.14
CA VAL A 91 1.47 -7.53 12.82
C VAL A 91 0.27 -7.63 13.75
N ALA A 92 0.02 -6.59 14.55
CA ALA A 92 -1.10 -6.56 15.50
C ALA A 92 -2.46 -6.57 14.82
N SER A 93 -2.55 -6.15 13.56
CA SER A 93 -3.81 -6.17 12.81
C SER A 93 -4.30 -7.59 12.51
N GLU A 94 -3.39 -8.56 12.48
CA GLU A 94 -3.65 -9.96 12.12
C GLU A 94 -4.20 -10.10 10.69
N LEU A 95 -3.97 -9.11 9.84
CA LEU A 95 -4.42 -9.12 8.45
C LEU A 95 -3.26 -9.44 7.51
N PRO A 96 -3.53 -10.09 6.37
CA PRO A 96 -2.53 -10.22 5.32
C PRO A 96 -2.21 -8.84 4.74
N VAL A 97 -0.92 -8.61 4.48
CA VAL A 97 -0.40 -7.31 4.03
C VAL A 97 0.38 -7.50 2.75
N ILE A 98 0.10 -6.68 1.76
CA ILE A 98 0.93 -6.58 0.55
C ILE A 98 1.57 -5.20 0.53
N GLU A 99 2.90 -5.18 0.54
CA GLU A 99 3.68 -3.95 0.42
C GLU A 99 3.88 -3.60 -1.05
N VAL A 100 3.61 -2.34 -1.42
CA VAL A 100 3.75 -1.86 -2.79
C VAL A 100 4.63 -0.61 -2.81
N HIS A 101 5.56 -0.56 -3.75
CA HIS A 101 6.36 0.62 -4.07
C HIS A 101 6.24 0.90 -5.55
N LEU A 102 6.06 2.18 -5.92
CA LEU A 102 5.95 2.59 -7.32
C LEU A 102 7.24 2.37 -8.08
N SER A 103 8.37 2.76 -7.48
CA SER A 103 9.70 2.63 -8.08
C SER A 103 10.37 1.33 -7.65
N ASN A 104 11.40 0.93 -8.41
CA ASN A 104 12.29 -0.13 -7.96
C ASN A 104 13.25 0.45 -6.92
N VAL A 105 12.95 0.24 -5.65
CA VAL A 105 13.74 0.77 -4.53
C VAL A 105 15.18 0.24 -4.53
N HIS A 106 15.42 -0.91 -5.12
CA HIS A 106 16.74 -1.52 -5.19
C HIS A 106 17.66 -0.86 -6.23
N ALA A 107 17.07 -0.09 -7.16
CA ALA A 107 17.81 0.70 -8.14
C ALA A 107 18.10 2.12 -7.64
N ARG A 108 17.76 2.44 -6.40
CA ARG A 108 17.93 3.76 -5.79
C ARG A 108 19.02 3.71 -4.72
N GLU A 109 19.08 4.73 -3.87
CA GLU A 109 20.14 4.85 -2.85
C GLU A 109 20.10 3.66 -1.88
N PRO A 110 21.27 3.23 -1.35
CA PRO A 110 21.34 2.05 -0.47
C PRO A 110 20.44 2.11 0.76
N PHE A 111 20.16 3.30 1.31
CA PHE A 111 19.27 3.40 2.47
C PHE A 111 17.82 3.02 2.15
N ARG A 112 17.44 2.89 0.86
CA ARG A 112 16.11 2.46 0.42
C ARG A 112 16.02 0.96 0.19
N HIS A 113 17.11 0.22 0.39
CA HIS A 113 17.12 -1.22 0.10
C HIS A 113 16.56 -2.07 1.23
N HIS A 114 16.36 -1.50 2.43
CA HIS A 114 15.82 -2.20 3.58
C HIS A 114 14.41 -1.70 3.90
N SER A 115 13.50 -2.63 4.16
CA SER A 115 12.14 -2.32 4.61
C SER A 115 11.83 -3.09 5.88
N PHE A 116 11.33 -2.37 6.89
CA PHE A 116 10.81 -3.00 8.12
C PHE A 116 9.49 -3.74 7.88
N VAL A 117 8.79 -3.42 6.79
CA VAL A 117 7.49 -4.00 6.47
C VAL A 117 7.63 -5.31 5.70
N SER A 118 8.64 -5.41 4.82
CA SER A 118 8.77 -6.55 3.90
C SER A 118 8.85 -7.90 4.61
N ALA A 119 9.50 -7.96 5.77
CA ALA A 119 9.67 -9.22 6.49
C ALA A 119 8.36 -9.79 7.03
N ILE A 120 7.35 -8.94 7.27
CA ILE A 120 6.05 -9.39 7.81
C ILE A 120 4.94 -9.35 6.77
N ALA A 121 5.25 -8.91 5.56
CA ALA A 121 4.26 -8.84 4.48
C ALA A 121 4.06 -10.23 3.86
N THR A 122 2.84 -10.46 3.39
CA THR A 122 2.51 -11.67 2.60
C THR A 122 3.22 -11.61 1.25
N ALA A 123 3.31 -10.42 0.65
CA ALA A 123 3.97 -10.21 -0.64
C ALA A 123 4.50 -8.79 -0.72
N VAL A 124 5.51 -8.60 -1.57
CA VAL A 124 6.14 -7.30 -1.81
C VAL A 124 6.22 -7.07 -3.32
N MET A 125 5.82 -5.89 -3.75
CA MET A 125 5.95 -5.46 -5.15
C MET A 125 6.66 -4.12 -5.21
N ALA A 126 7.60 -4.01 -6.14
CA ALA A 126 8.34 -2.77 -6.36
C ALA A 126 8.66 -2.62 -7.84
N GLY A 127 8.54 -1.40 -8.36
CA GLY A 127 8.95 -1.10 -9.72
C GLY A 127 7.88 -1.24 -10.80
N PHE A 128 6.65 -1.58 -10.45
CA PHE A 128 5.55 -1.72 -11.41
C PHE A 128 4.71 -0.46 -11.58
N GLY A 129 5.16 0.67 -11.00
CA GLY A 129 4.33 1.88 -10.98
C GLY A 129 3.00 1.62 -10.27
N SER A 130 1.95 2.27 -10.72
CA SER A 130 0.61 2.09 -10.15
C SER A 130 0.02 0.70 -10.42
N HIS A 131 0.52 0.00 -11.45
CA HIS A 131 0.04 -1.36 -11.75
C HIS A 131 0.23 -2.31 -10.57
N GLY A 132 1.21 -2.06 -9.70
CA GLY A 132 1.42 -2.85 -8.49
C GLY A 132 0.19 -2.87 -7.57
N TYR A 133 -0.53 -1.75 -7.48
CA TYR A 133 -1.78 -1.69 -6.70
C TYR A 133 -2.83 -2.63 -7.28
N ARG A 134 -2.98 -2.64 -8.59
CA ARG A 134 -3.93 -3.54 -9.25
C ARG A 134 -3.57 -5.01 -9.03
N LEU A 135 -2.29 -5.35 -9.16
CA LEU A 135 -1.81 -6.72 -8.92
C LEU A 135 -2.06 -7.16 -7.48
N ALA A 136 -1.88 -6.24 -6.52
CA ALA A 136 -2.14 -6.53 -5.11
C ALA A 136 -3.62 -6.85 -4.88
N LEU A 137 -4.51 -6.07 -5.45
CA LEU A 137 -5.96 -6.29 -5.33
C LEU A 137 -6.38 -7.60 -6.00
N GLU A 138 -5.82 -7.89 -7.17
CA GLU A 138 -6.07 -9.16 -7.85
C GLU A 138 -5.63 -10.35 -6.99
N HIS A 139 -4.47 -10.25 -6.38
CA HIS A 139 -3.98 -11.31 -5.50
C HIS A 139 -4.91 -11.52 -4.29
N PHE A 140 -5.39 -10.45 -3.66
CA PHE A 140 -6.36 -10.57 -2.58
C PHE A 140 -7.66 -11.24 -3.06
N SER A 141 -8.13 -10.91 -4.24
CA SER A 141 -9.31 -11.54 -4.80
C SER A 141 -9.12 -13.05 -4.93
N GLN A 142 -7.98 -13.48 -5.44
CA GLN A 142 -7.67 -14.90 -5.57
C GLN A 142 -7.53 -15.58 -4.21
N ARG A 143 -6.84 -14.94 -3.26
CA ARG A 143 -6.63 -15.46 -1.91
C ARG A 143 -7.94 -15.66 -1.16
N LEU A 144 -8.89 -14.75 -1.32
CA LEU A 144 -10.17 -14.80 -0.63
C LEU A 144 -11.14 -15.81 -1.25
N LYS A 145 -10.93 -16.22 -2.49
CA LYS A 145 -11.73 -17.27 -3.14
C LYS A 145 -11.28 -18.67 -2.78
N GLY A 146 -10.04 -18.81 -2.44
CA GLY A 146 -9.42 -20.08 -2.21
C GLY A 146 -9.16 -20.40 -0.80
#